data_05a171c33071e153d6b1216644651ae3
#
_entry.id   05a171c33071e153d6b1216644651ae3
#
_cell.length_a   1.000
_cell.length_b   1.000
_cell.length_c   1.000
_cell.angle_alpha   90.00
_cell.angle_beta   90.00
_cell.angle_gamma   90.00
#
_symmetry.space_group_name_H-M   'P 1'
#
loop_
_entity.id
_entity.type
_entity.pdbx_description
1 polymer ?
#
loop_
_entity_poly.entity_id
_entity_poly.type
_entity_poly.pdbx_seq_one_letter_code
_entity_poly.pdbx_strand_id
1 'polypeptide(L)'
;LGLTTLIITDIDSVALVTSDAIAEVDDEDIEEFEVPADVDEAVEEVAGEIAPAPKKKYGKACLPSEAGAATSNQTLIKWLPGKRTIEDLSTALDTDKTHELNDGTKVRVAYQTRRAVTFKEVTENLCGRTLEEDFGLENPEWSQATARKQLGLIVKGGAVDPKALAQGLHKKVSGKSFDKTKFALAVLTENEEAWDVPKYIHDGLVWLKDEVRIELEPVLTDENINAAVVVLGGENE
;
A
#
# COMPACT_ATOMS: atom_id res chain seq x y z
N LEU A 1 -17.04 17.54 -12.35
CA LEU A 1 -16.34 17.77 -11.09
C LEU A 1 -15.38 16.59 -10.88
N GLY A 2 -14.08 16.83 -11.10
CA GLY A 2 -13.04 15.88 -10.79
C GLY A 2 -12.92 15.71 -9.27
N LEU A 3 -12.74 14.48 -8.79
CA LEU A 3 -12.50 14.20 -7.37
C LEU A 3 -11.07 13.68 -7.20
N THR A 4 -10.23 14.46 -6.51
CA THR A 4 -8.92 13.97 -6.09
C THR A 4 -9.09 12.76 -5.19
N THR A 5 -8.42 11.66 -5.54
CA THR A 5 -8.63 10.35 -4.92
C THR A 5 -7.32 9.74 -4.43
N LEU A 6 -7.32 9.21 -3.23
CA LEU A 6 -6.25 8.38 -2.68
C LEU A 6 -6.71 6.92 -2.62
N ILE A 7 -5.95 6.02 -3.22
CA ILE A 7 -6.13 4.57 -3.12
C ILE A 7 -5.07 4.04 -2.16
N ILE A 8 -5.47 3.44 -1.05
CA ILE A 8 -4.57 2.77 -0.10
C ILE A 8 -4.73 1.26 -0.32
N THR A 9 -3.62 0.57 -0.56
CA THR A 9 -3.64 -0.87 -0.85
C THR A 9 -2.39 -1.56 -0.30
N ASP A 10 -2.45 -2.89 -0.16
CA ASP A 10 -1.32 -3.70 0.27
C ASP A 10 -0.36 -3.99 -0.90
N ILE A 11 0.92 -4.26 -0.57
CA ILE A 11 1.92 -4.61 -1.59
C ILE A 11 1.80 -6.08 -2.02
N ASP A 12 1.24 -6.95 -1.17
CA ASP A 12 0.96 -8.36 -1.41
C ASP A 12 2.13 -9.11 -2.09
N SER A 13 3.29 -9.11 -1.42
CA SER A 13 4.51 -9.70 -1.98
C SER A 13 4.42 -11.22 -2.09
N VAL A 14 4.87 -11.74 -3.24
CA VAL A 14 4.91 -13.18 -3.56
C VAL A 14 6.26 -13.59 -4.15
N ALA A 15 6.71 -14.79 -3.80
CA ALA A 15 7.75 -15.50 -4.56
C ALA A 15 7.07 -16.20 -5.75
N LEU A 16 7.52 -15.88 -6.97
CA LEU A 16 6.95 -16.47 -8.18
C LEU A 16 7.19 -17.98 -8.22
N VAL A 17 6.14 -18.73 -8.55
CA VAL A 17 6.17 -20.19 -8.69
C VAL A 17 6.05 -20.54 -10.17
N THR A 18 6.92 -21.43 -10.67
CA THR A 18 6.81 -21.95 -12.03
C THR A 18 5.63 -22.94 -12.12
N SER A 19 5.02 -23.05 -13.30
CA SER A 19 3.90 -23.97 -13.52
C SER A 19 4.20 -25.41 -13.13
N ASP A 20 5.45 -25.84 -13.26
CA ASP A 20 5.88 -27.20 -12.93
C ASP A 20 5.98 -27.44 -11.41
N ALA A 21 6.21 -26.38 -10.63
CA ALA A 21 6.30 -26.47 -9.18
C ALA A 21 4.93 -26.41 -8.48
N ILE A 22 3.86 -26.02 -9.19
CA ILE A 22 2.49 -25.93 -8.62
C ILE A 22 1.99 -27.30 -8.16
N ALA A 23 2.37 -28.37 -8.86
CA ALA A 23 1.94 -29.74 -8.56
C ALA A 23 2.51 -30.30 -7.24
N GLU A 24 3.54 -29.65 -6.67
CA GLU A 24 4.25 -30.10 -5.44
C GLU A 24 3.93 -29.24 -4.20
N VAL A 25 3.13 -28.17 -4.36
CA VAL A 25 2.79 -27.25 -3.26
C VAL A 25 1.32 -27.39 -2.90
N ASP A 26 1.00 -27.39 -1.60
CA ASP A 26 -0.40 -27.36 -1.14
C ASP A 26 -1.13 -26.15 -1.74
N ASP A 27 -2.23 -26.39 -2.46
CA ASP A 27 -3.02 -25.40 -3.22
C ASP A 27 -3.46 -24.17 -2.41
N GLU A 28 -3.56 -24.31 -1.08
CA GLU A 28 -4.07 -23.25 -0.20
C GLU A 28 -3.13 -22.05 -0.02
N ASP A 29 -1.83 -22.19 -0.37
CA ASP A 29 -0.82 -21.16 -0.18
C ASP A 29 -0.43 -20.43 -1.48
N ILE A 30 -1.04 -20.79 -2.62
CA ILE A 30 -0.70 -20.23 -3.94
C ILE A 30 -1.71 -19.14 -4.33
N GLU A 31 -1.21 -17.94 -4.63
CA GLU A 31 -1.98 -16.85 -5.19
C GLU A 31 -1.90 -16.86 -6.72
N GLU A 32 -3.06 -16.93 -7.40
CA GLU A 32 -3.15 -16.73 -8.84
C GLU A 32 -3.36 -15.24 -9.12
N PHE A 33 -2.58 -14.67 -10.05
CA PHE A 33 -2.74 -13.30 -10.48
C PHE A 33 -2.45 -13.11 -11.97
N GLU A 34 -3.05 -12.10 -12.57
CA GLU A 34 -2.87 -11.76 -13.97
C GLU A 34 -1.79 -10.68 -14.13
N VAL A 35 -0.92 -10.87 -15.11
CA VAL A 35 0.01 -9.83 -15.55
C VAL A 35 -0.31 -9.46 -16.99
N PRO A 36 -0.26 -8.17 -17.37
CA PRO A 36 -0.33 -7.76 -18.75
C PRO A 36 0.72 -8.52 -19.57
N ALA A 37 0.42 -8.86 -20.80
CA ALA A 37 1.41 -9.44 -21.70
C ALA A 37 2.58 -8.45 -21.82
N ASP A 38 3.82 -8.96 -21.71
CA ASP A 38 5.00 -8.11 -21.75
C ASP A 38 5.09 -7.40 -23.09
N VAL A 39 5.28 -6.09 -23.06
CA VAL A 39 5.48 -5.23 -24.23
C VAL A 39 6.83 -5.51 -24.89
N ASP A 40 7.69 -6.31 -24.25
CA ASP A 40 9.03 -6.67 -24.71
C ASP A 40 9.08 -7.77 -25.79
N GLU A 41 7.96 -8.45 -26.07
CA GLU A 41 7.82 -9.15 -27.35
C GLU A 41 7.35 -8.11 -28.37
N ALA A 42 8.30 -7.30 -28.87
CA ALA A 42 8.10 -6.37 -29.96
C ALA A 42 7.55 -7.11 -31.19
N VAL A 43 6.24 -7.14 -31.30
CA VAL A 43 5.56 -7.39 -32.56
C VAL A 43 5.42 -6.04 -33.21
N GLU A 44 6.04 -5.88 -34.38
CA GLU A 44 5.86 -4.75 -35.27
C GLU A 44 4.37 -4.39 -35.35
N GLU A 45 4.09 -3.11 -35.14
CA GLU A 45 2.75 -2.50 -35.17
C GLU A 45 2.07 -2.81 -36.50
N VAL A 46 1.30 -3.88 -36.55
CA VAL A 46 0.31 -4.09 -37.62
C VAL A 46 -1.03 -3.59 -37.08
N ALA A 47 -1.50 -2.50 -37.65
CA ALA A 47 -2.74 -1.84 -37.28
C ALA A 47 -3.90 -2.83 -37.28
N GLY A 48 -4.47 -3.09 -36.09
CA GLY A 48 -5.72 -3.83 -35.92
C GLY A 48 -5.67 -5.07 -35.04
N GLU A 49 -4.56 -5.38 -34.37
CA GLU A 49 -4.45 -6.55 -33.50
C GLU A 49 -5.01 -6.28 -32.10
N ILE A 50 -5.87 -7.22 -31.65
CA ILE A 50 -6.39 -7.28 -30.30
C ILE A 50 -5.20 -7.45 -29.33
N ALA A 51 -5.12 -6.60 -28.30
CA ALA A 51 -4.09 -6.71 -27.26
C ALA A 51 -4.00 -8.17 -26.77
N PRO A 52 -2.78 -8.73 -26.63
CA PRO A 52 -2.62 -10.11 -26.21
C PRO A 52 -3.25 -10.33 -24.83
N ALA A 53 -3.88 -11.51 -24.65
CA ALA A 53 -4.56 -11.84 -23.42
C ALA A 53 -3.57 -11.81 -22.22
N PRO A 54 -4.00 -11.34 -21.04
CA PRO A 54 -3.16 -11.33 -19.86
C PRO A 54 -2.69 -12.76 -19.52
N LYS A 55 -1.40 -12.87 -19.13
CA LYS A 55 -0.82 -14.16 -18.73
C LYS A 55 -1.08 -14.39 -17.24
N LYS A 56 -1.55 -15.57 -16.87
CA LYS A 56 -1.69 -15.98 -15.47
C LYS A 56 -0.32 -16.33 -14.89
N LYS A 57 -0.05 -15.82 -13.69
CA LYS A 57 1.12 -16.17 -12.88
C LYS A 57 0.67 -16.65 -11.51
N TYR A 58 1.53 -17.40 -10.86
CA TYR A 58 1.29 -17.98 -9.55
C TYR A 58 2.41 -17.58 -8.62
N GLY A 59 2.07 -17.29 -7.38
CA GLY A 59 3.03 -16.90 -6.38
C GLY A 59 2.66 -17.39 -4.99
N LYS A 60 3.67 -17.66 -4.19
CA LYS A 60 3.51 -17.96 -2.76
C LYS A 60 3.82 -16.70 -1.95
N ALA A 61 2.94 -16.36 -0.99
CA ALA A 61 3.17 -15.24 -0.08
C ALA A 61 4.57 -15.31 0.54
N CYS A 62 5.31 -14.20 0.46
CA CYS A 62 6.69 -14.11 0.95
C CYS A 62 6.97 -12.75 1.60
N LEU A 63 8.11 -12.63 2.27
CA LEU A 63 8.56 -11.34 2.78
C LEU A 63 8.91 -10.38 1.64
N PRO A 64 8.57 -9.08 1.75
CA PRO A 64 9.00 -8.06 0.77
C PRO A 64 10.53 -7.95 0.63
N SER A 65 11.29 -8.43 1.60
CA SER A 65 12.76 -8.44 1.58
C SER A 65 13.36 -9.63 0.84
N GLU A 66 12.57 -10.60 0.40
CA GLU A 66 13.08 -11.75 -0.35
C GLU A 66 13.54 -11.33 -1.74
N ALA A 67 14.63 -11.95 -2.20
CA ALA A 67 15.19 -11.65 -3.50
C ALA A 67 14.21 -12.07 -4.62
N GLY A 68 13.92 -11.15 -5.55
CA GLY A 68 13.00 -11.40 -6.65
C GLY A 68 11.51 -11.42 -6.27
N ALA A 69 11.17 -11.05 -5.03
CA ALA A 69 9.78 -10.89 -4.63
C ALA A 69 9.05 -9.92 -5.58
N ALA A 70 7.85 -10.32 -6.01
CA ALA A 70 6.97 -9.54 -6.89
C ALA A 70 5.64 -9.23 -6.17
N THR A 71 4.82 -8.35 -6.73
CA THR A 71 3.47 -8.11 -6.22
C THR A 71 2.45 -9.00 -6.93
N SER A 72 1.49 -9.55 -6.18
CA SER A 72 0.27 -10.17 -6.71
C SER A 72 -0.90 -9.18 -6.76
N ASN A 73 -0.75 -7.99 -6.22
CA ASN A 73 -1.81 -6.99 -6.12
C ASN A 73 -2.20 -6.43 -7.49
N GLN A 74 -3.40 -6.76 -7.94
CA GLN A 74 -3.91 -6.36 -9.24
C GLN A 74 -4.02 -4.85 -9.44
N THR A 75 -4.25 -4.10 -8.37
CA THR A 75 -4.28 -2.64 -8.43
C THR A 75 -2.90 -2.10 -8.78
N LEU A 76 -1.85 -2.58 -8.11
CA LEU A 76 -0.47 -2.14 -8.36
C LEU A 76 0.02 -2.58 -9.75
N ILE A 77 -0.28 -3.81 -10.15
CA ILE A 77 0.10 -4.35 -11.47
C ILE A 77 -0.49 -3.50 -12.60
N LYS A 78 -1.75 -3.07 -12.48
CA LYS A 78 -2.44 -2.26 -13.50
C LYS A 78 -2.08 -0.78 -13.41
N TRP A 79 -1.88 -0.27 -12.21
CA TRP A 79 -1.62 1.16 -11.97
C TRP A 79 -0.18 1.56 -12.26
N LEU A 80 0.78 0.67 -11.99
CA LEU A 80 2.22 0.88 -12.16
C LEU A 80 2.78 -0.09 -13.21
N PRO A 81 2.40 0.04 -14.49
CA PRO A 81 2.85 -0.86 -15.53
C PRO A 81 4.39 -0.83 -15.63
N GLY A 82 4.99 -2.01 -15.68
CA GLY A 82 6.44 -2.18 -15.70
C GLY A 82 7.14 -2.22 -14.33
N LYS A 83 6.44 -1.93 -13.23
CA LYS A 83 6.97 -2.04 -11.85
C LYS A 83 6.34 -3.25 -11.15
N ARG A 84 6.99 -4.40 -11.26
CA ARG A 84 6.42 -5.68 -10.78
C ARG A 84 7.15 -6.26 -9.58
N THR A 85 8.43 -5.99 -9.44
CA THR A 85 9.20 -6.44 -8.29
C THR A 85 8.98 -5.50 -7.10
N ILE A 86 9.15 -6.03 -5.91
CA ILE A 86 9.07 -5.21 -4.69
C ILE A 86 10.17 -4.13 -4.69
N GLU A 87 11.29 -4.40 -5.35
CA GLU A 87 12.37 -3.40 -5.53
C GLU A 87 11.89 -2.23 -6.41
N ASP A 88 11.27 -2.52 -7.57
CA ASP A 88 10.72 -1.48 -8.47
C ASP A 88 9.68 -0.62 -7.77
N LEU A 89 8.77 -1.27 -7.01
CA LEU A 89 7.74 -0.59 -6.24
C LEU A 89 8.32 0.27 -5.11
N SER A 90 9.37 -0.22 -4.44
CA SER A 90 10.03 0.52 -3.35
C SER A 90 10.78 1.76 -3.83
N THR A 91 11.23 1.76 -5.09
CA THR A 91 11.97 2.86 -5.73
C THR A 91 11.10 3.73 -6.65
N ALA A 92 9.79 3.42 -6.75
CA ALA A 92 8.85 4.19 -7.57
C ALA A 92 8.74 5.64 -7.09
N LEU A 93 8.85 6.58 -8.02
CA LEU A 93 8.73 8.00 -7.74
C LEU A 93 7.28 8.38 -7.41
N ASP A 94 7.08 9.51 -6.75
CA ASP A 94 5.74 10.03 -6.47
C ASP A 94 4.96 10.34 -7.75
N THR A 95 5.65 10.74 -8.82
CA THR A 95 5.07 10.92 -10.15
C THR A 95 4.56 9.62 -10.76
N ASP A 96 5.20 8.48 -10.47
CA ASP A 96 4.72 7.16 -10.94
C ASP A 96 3.43 6.75 -10.21
N LYS A 97 3.33 7.12 -8.93
CA LYS A 97 2.20 6.79 -8.04
C LYS A 97 0.98 7.68 -8.24
N THR A 98 1.14 8.81 -8.95
CA THR A 98 0.08 9.81 -9.13
C THR A 98 -0.23 9.98 -10.61
N HIS A 99 -1.50 9.84 -10.97
CA HIS A 99 -1.98 10.07 -12.32
C HIS A 99 -2.95 11.24 -12.34
N GLU A 100 -2.76 12.16 -13.28
CA GLU A 100 -3.69 13.24 -13.55
C GLU A 100 -4.50 12.88 -14.80
N LEU A 101 -5.83 12.91 -14.65
CA LEU A 101 -6.77 12.65 -15.71
C LEU A 101 -7.04 13.93 -16.52
N ASN A 102 -7.64 13.77 -17.70
CA ASN A 102 -7.88 14.89 -18.65
C ASN A 102 -8.74 16.03 -18.09
N ASP A 103 -9.51 15.78 -17.05
CA ASP A 103 -10.37 16.76 -16.36
C ASP A 103 -9.68 17.42 -15.15
N GLY A 104 -8.38 17.21 -14.97
CA GLY A 104 -7.61 17.69 -13.84
C GLY A 104 -7.76 16.86 -12.55
N THR A 105 -8.56 15.78 -12.57
CA THR A 105 -8.68 14.85 -11.44
C THR A 105 -7.35 14.16 -11.19
N LYS A 106 -6.90 14.14 -9.94
CA LYS A 106 -5.70 13.41 -9.54
C LYS A 106 -6.06 12.15 -8.77
N VAL A 107 -5.42 11.06 -9.10
CA VAL A 107 -5.56 9.79 -8.41
C VAL A 107 -4.18 9.30 -8.00
N ARG A 108 -3.97 9.02 -6.72
CA ARG A 108 -2.71 8.51 -6.19
C ARG A 108 -2.92 7.15 -5.54
N VAL A 109 -1.95 6.24 -5.74
CA VAL A 109 -1.88 4.98 -5.01
C VAL A 109 -0.81 5.06 -3.91
N ALA A 110 -1.15 4.59 -2.72
CA ALA A 110 -0.25 4.47 -1.56
C ALA A 110 -0.20 3.01 -1.11
N TYR A 111 1.00 2.51 -0.90
CA TYR A 111 1.30 1.13 -0.50
C TYR A 111 2.58 1.09 0.32
N GLN A 112 2.85 -0.04 0.98
CA GLN A 112 4.02 -0.22 1.82
C GLN A 112 5.31 -0.06 1.01
N THR A 113 6.22 0.79 1.50
CA THR A 113 7.55 0.98 0.93
C THR A 113 8.60 0.77 2.01
N ARG A 114 9.79 0.31 1.62
CA ARG A 114 10.89 0.09 2.56
C ARG A 114 11.27 1.38 3.27
N ARG A 115 11.45 1.30 4.57
CA ARG A 115 11.91 2.39 5.44
C ARG A 115 12.79 1.87 6.57
N ALA A 116 13.51 2.76 7.23
CA ALA A 116 14.28 2.43 8.42
C ALA A 116 13.32 2.00 9.55
N VAL A 117 13.42 0.76 9.98
CA VAL A 117 12.71 0.18 11.12
C VAL A 117 13.74 -0.08 12.23
N THR A 118 13.55 0.53 13.40
CA THR A 118 14.43 0.34 14.54
C THR A 118 13.73 -0.51 15.60
N PHE A 119 14.39 -1.57 16.02
CA PHE A 119 13.92 -2.44 17.10
C PHE A 119 15.11 -2.98 17.90
N LYS A 120 15.09 -2.85 19.23
CA LYS A 120 16.17 -3.27 20.12
C LYS A 120 17.56 -2.74 19.67
N GLU A 121 17.62 -1.43 19.41
CA GLU A 121 18.85 -0.72 19.01
C GLU A 121 19.42 -1.12 17.63
N VAL A 122 18.78 -2.01 16.90
CA VAL A 122 19.14 -2.38 15.52
C VAL A 122 18.20 -1.69 14.54
N THR A 123 18.75 -1.18 13.44
CA THR A 123 17.97 -0.54 12.36
C THR A 123 18.16 -1.31 11.06
N GLU A 124 17.05 -1.63 10.39
CA GLU A 124 17.03 -2.31 9.09
C GLU A 124 16.04 -1.62 8.14
N ASN A 125 16.27 -1.73 6.85
CA ASN A 125 15.39 -1.16 5.83
C ASN A 125 14.33 -2.19 5.41
N LEU A 126 13.11 -2.07 5.93
CA LEU A 126 12.04 -3.07 5.82
C LEU A 126 10.69 -2.43 5.51
N CYS A 127 9.76 -3.23 5.03
CA CYS A 127 8.31 -2.96 5.00
C CYS A 127 7.52 -4.24 5.24
N GLY A 128 6.27 -4.11 5.62
CA GLY A 128 5.33 -5.23 5.73
C GLY A 128 4.77 -5.63 4.36
N ARG A 129 4.28 -6.85 4.24
CA ARG A 129 3.53 -7.34 3.07
C ARG A 129 2.10 -6.80 3.07
N THR A 130 1.50 -6.72 4.25
CA THR A 130 0.12 -6.27 4.50
C THR A 130 0.10 -5.13 5.51
N LEU A 131 -1.06 -4.50 5.66
CA LEU A 131 -1.27 -3.45 6.66
C LEU A 131 -0.86 -3.91 8.07
N GLU A 132 -1.25 -5.10 8.46
CA GLU A 132 -1.02 -5.60 9.82
C GLU A 132 0.47 -5.83 10.10
N GLU A 133 1.20 -6.36 9.11
CA GLU A 133 2.65 -6.52 9.19
C GLU A 133 3.35 -5.17 9.28
N ASP A 134 2.95 -4.23 8.41
CA ASP A 134 3.55 -2.90 8.35
C ASP A 134 3.24 -2.07 9.59
N PHE A 135 2.02 -2.19 10.14
CA PHE A 135 1.66 -1.61 11.44
C PHE A 135 2.54 -2.12 12.58
N GLY A 136 2.83 -3.43 12.59
CA GLY A 136 3.74 -4.01 13.57
C GLY A 136 5.18 -3.53 13.43
N LEU A 137 5.64 -3.22 12.20
CA LEU A 137 6.97 -2.67 11.92
C LEU A 137 7.04 -1.16 12.16
N GLU A 138 5.93 -0.41 12.04
CA GLU A 138 5.86 1.00 12.42
C GLU A 138 5.92 1.16 13.95
N ASN A 139 5.32 0.22 14.67
CA ASN A 139 5.16 0.24 16.13
C ASN A 139 5.86 -0.95 16.80
N PRO A 140 7.18 -1.15 16.59
CA PRO A 140 7.82 -2.41 16.91
C PRO A 140 7.81 -2.74 18.41
N GLU A 141 8.21 -1.82 19.29
CA GLU A 141 8.20 -2.04 20.73
C GLU A 141 6.77 -2.09 21.29
N TRP A 142 5.91 -1.17 20.85
CA TRP A 142 4.54 -1.07 21.31
C TRP A 142 3.71 -2.30 20.92
N SER A 143 3.79 -2.77 19.67
CA SER A 143 3.04 -3.92 19.17
C SER A 143 3.46 -5.25 19.84
N GLN A 144 4.72 -5.34 20.29
CA GLN A 144 5.26 -6.52 20.95
C GLN A 144 5.09 -6.51 22.48
N ALA A 145 4.56 -5.42 23.05
CA ALA A 145 4.30 -5.35 24.47
C ALA A 145 3.20 -6.34 24.89
N THR A 146 3.37 -7.03 26.03
CA THR A 146 2.43 -8.06 26.54
C THR A 146 1.02 -7.48 26.74
N ALA A 147 0.91 -6.20 27.06
CA ALA A 147 -0.36 -5.49 27.20
C ALA A 147 -1.14 -5.38 25.87
N ARG A 148 -0.50 -5.64 24.72
CA ARG A 148 -1.09 -5.53 23.36
C ARG A 148 -1.42 -6.89 22.75
N LYS A 149 -1.55 -7.95 23.55
CA LYS A 149 -1.85 -9.31 23.06
C LYS A 149 -3.14 -9.40 22.24
N GLN A 150 -4.09 -8.51 22.46
CA GLN A 150 -5.37 -8.43 21.72
C GLN A 150 -5.18 -8.09 20.24
N LEU A 151 -4.08 -7.40 19.88
CA LEU A 151 -3.74 -7.12 18.47
C LEU A 151 -3.38 -8.39 17.69
N GLY A 152 -2.99 -9.47 18.38
CA GLY A 152 -2.58 -10.69 17.73
C GLY A 152 -1.20 -10.63 17.07
N LEU A 153 -0.40 -9.56 17.23
CA LEU A 153 0.89 -9.35 16.55
C LEU A 153 2.11 -9.85 17.36
N ILE A 154 1.98 -10.20 18.63
CA ILE A 154 3.12 -10.63 19.45
C ILE A 154 3.80 -11.86 18.84
N VAL A 155 5.07 -11.74 18.51
CA VAL A 155 5.89 -12.81 17.95
C VAL A 155 6.25 -13.81 19.04
N LYS A 156 5.89 -15.08 18.82
CA LYS A 156 6.14 -16.16 19.77
C LYS A 156 7.64 -16.39 19.99
N GLY A 157 8.09 -16.36 21.22
CA GLY A 157 9.51 -16.50 21.59
C GLY A 157 10.27 -15.17 21.56
N GLY A 158 9.62 -14.07 21.15
CA GLY A 158 10.21 -12.76 21.00
C GLY A 158 11.10 -12.62 19.75
N ALA A 159 11.15 -11.42 19.18
CA ALA A 159 12.10 -11.10 18.14
C ALA A 159 13.36 -10.46 18.74
N VAL A 160 14.53 -10.67 18.12
CA VAL A 160 15.83 -10.15 18.60
C VAL A 160 16.28 -8.91 17.86
N ASP A 161 15.77 -8.68 16.66
CA ASP A 161 16.07 -7.57 15.76
C ASP A 161 14.90 -7.31 14.82
N PRO A 162 14.92 -6.26 13.96
CA PRO A 162 13.85 -5.94 13.04
C PRO A 162 13.58 -7.03 11.98
N LYS A 163 14.60 -7.75 11.53
CA LYS A 163 14.42 -8.87 10.56
C LYS A 163 13.66 -10.02 11.18
N ALA A 164 14.07 -10.42 12.39
CA ALA A 164 13.37 -11.46 13.15
C ALA A 164 11.92 -11.03 13.47
N LEU A 165 11.70 -9.74 13.74
CA LEU A 165 10.37 -9.20 13.93
C LEU A 165 9.54 -9.31 12.65
N ALA A 166 10.05 -8.87 11.49
CA ALA A 166 9.36 -8.96 10.20
C ALA A 166 9.00 -10.41 9.85
N GLN A 167 9.92 -11.35 10.01
CA GLN A 167 9.67 -12.78 9.79
C GLN A 167 8.59 -13.34 10.73
N GLY A 168 8.65 -12.94 12.00
CA GLY A 168 7.67 -13.36 13.00
C GLY A 168 6.27 -12.81 12.72
N LEU A 169 6.16 -11.53 12.34
CA LEU A 169 4.91 -10.89 11.95
C LEU A 169 4.33 -11.55 10.70
N HIS A 170 5.14 -11.74 9.65
CA HIS A 170 4.72 -12.40 8.42
C HIS A 170 4.14 -13.80 8.71
N LYS A 171 4.89 -14.65 9.43
CA LYS A 171 4.42 -15.98 9.81
C LYS A 171 3.12 -15.94 10.61
N LYS A 172 2.92 -14.92 11.43
CA LYS A 172 1.74 -14.80 12.29
C LYS A 172 0.54 -14.30 11.50
N VAL A 173 0.70 -13.27 10.70
CA VAL A 173 -0.38 -12.62 9.93
C VAL A 173 -0.85 -13.51 8.78
N SER A 174 0.06 -14.22 8.10
CA SER A 174 -0.30 -15.20 7.07
C SER A 174 -0.89 -16.50 7.62
N GLY A 175 -0.81 -16.72 8.92
CA GLY A 175 -1.36 -17.92 9.56
C GLY A 175 -2.88 -17.93 9.65
N LYS A 176 -3.52 -19.10 9.42
CA LYS A 176 -5.00 -19.29 9.49
C LYS A 176 -5.66 -18.84 10.80
N SER A 177 -4.89 -18.68 11.87
CA SER A 177 -5.41 -18.25 13.18
C SER A 177 -5.40 -16.74 13.39
N PHE A 178 -4.87 -15.96 12.46
CA PHE A 178 -4.88 -14.51 12.55
C PHE A 178 -6.23 -13.95 12.08
N ASP A 179 -6.81 -13.10 12.91
CA ASP A 179 -8.12 -12.50 12.66
C ASP A 179 -7.94 -10.99 12.40
N LYS A 180 -7.99 -10.61 11.12
CA LYS A 180 -7.85 -9.21 10.67
C LYS A 180 -8.93 -8.30 11.25
N THR A 181 -10.16 -8.78 11.37
CA THR A 181 -11.27 -8.00 11.95
C THR A 181 -11.01 -7.73 13.43
N LYS A 182 -10.58 -8.74 14.16
CA LYS A 182 -10.21 -8.60 15.58
C LYS A 182 -9.04 -7.65 15.76
N PHE A 183 -8.02 -7.72 14.90
CA PHE A 183 -6.92 -6.78 14.89
C PHE A 183 -7.43 -5.33 14.70
N ALA A 184 -8.22 -5.08 13.65
CA ALA A 184 -8.75 -3.75 13.36
C ALA A 184 -9.57 -3.18 14.53
N LEU A 185 -10.47 -3.98 15.11
CA LEU A 185 -11.24 -3.58 16.29
C LEU A 185 -10.36 -3.31 17.51
N ALA A 186 -9.31 -4.09 17.70
CA ALA A 186 -8.38 -3.88 18.81
C ALA A 186 -7.60 -2.56 18.65
N VAL A 187 -7.13 -2.23 17.44
CA VAL A 187 -6.47 -0.94 17.16
C VAL A 187 -7.40 0.24 17.46
N LEU A 188 -8.67 0.16 17.03
CA LEU A 188 -9.67 1.22 17.27
C LEU A 188 -9.97 1.47 18.76
N THR A 189 -9.69 0.51 19.63
CA THR A 189 -9.90 0.66 21.08
C THR A 189 -8.68 1.18 21.83
N GLU A 190 -7.54 1.27 21.18
CA GLU A 190 -6.31 1.81 21.76
C GLU A 190 -6.30 3.34 21.73
N ASN A 191 -5.51 3.94 22.64
CA ASN A 191 -5.26 5.37 22.59
C ASN A 191 -4.47 5.73 21.30
N GLU A 192 -5.03 6.62 20.49
CA GLU A 192 -4.43 7.05 19.21
C GLU A 192 -3.06 7.74 19.35
N GLU A 193 -2.77 8.32 20.52
CA GLU A 193 -1.47 8.91 20.81
C GLU A 193 -0.38 7.89 21.16
N ALA A 194 -0.72 6.61 21.29
CA ALA A 194 0.17 5.57 21.77
C ALA A 194 0.86 4.79 20.64
N TRP A 195 0.43 4.98 19.40
CA TRP A 195 0.95 4.28 18.22
C TRP A 195 0.97 5.19 16.98
N ASP A 196 1.83 4.87 16.05
CA ASP A 196 2.01 5.61 14.81
C ASP A 196 1.25 4.95 13.65
N VAL A 197 0.62 5.77 12.81
CA VAL A 197 0.02 5.32 11.56
C VAL A 197 1.12 4.86 10.60
N PRO A 198 1.00 3.71 9.93
CA PRO A 198 1.96 3.28 8.93
C PRO A 198 2.30 4.39 7.94
N LYS A 199 3.59 4.60 7.72
CA LYS A 199 4.12 5.75 6.98
C LYS A 199 3.45 5.96 5.62
N TYR A 200 3.21 4.90 4.84
CA TYR A 200 2.60 5.03 3.52
C TYR A 200 1.16 5.55 3.56
N ILE A 201 0.40 5.23 4.62
CA ILE A 201 -0.95 5.77 4.85
C ILE A 201 -0.86 7.23 5.24
N HIS A 202 0.00 7.57 6.20
CA HIS A 202 0.24 8.94 6.63
C HIS A 202 0.63 9.84 5.47
N ASP A 203 1.63 9.45 4.67
CA ASP A 203 2.11 10.22 3.53
C ASP A 203 1.03 10.39 2.45
N GLY A 204 0.23 9.33 2.22
CA GLY A 204 -0.91 9.38 1.32
C GLY A 204 -1.98 10.39 1.77
N LEU A 205 -2.32 10.38 3.06
CA LEU A 205 -3.29 11.32 3.63
C LEU A 205 -2.78 12.76 3.63
N VAL A 206 -1.50 12.98 3.89
CA VAL A 206 -0.87 14.32 3.77
C VAL A 206 -0.97 14.81 2.34
N TRP A 207 -0.60 13.99 1.35
CA TRP A 207 -0.75 14.33 -0.06
C TRP A 207 -2.21 14.70 -0.40
N LEU A 208 -3.19 13.87 -0.01
CA LEU A 208 -4.61 14.13 -0.29
C LEU A 208 -5.07 15.46 0.32
N LYS A 209 -4.69 15.72 1.57
CA LYS A 209 -5.00 16.98 2.27
C LYS A 209 -4.43 18.19 1.51
N ASP A 210 -3.19 18.10 1.03
CA ASP A 210 -2.53 19.21 0.35
C ASP A 210 -3.17 19.47 -1.02
N GLU A 211 -3.50 18.43 -1.78
CA GLU A 211 -4.20 18.56 -3.06
C GLU A 211 -5.61 19.18 -2.90
N VAL A 212 -6.38 18.74 -1.91
CA VAL A 212 -7.72 19.29 -1.65
C VAL A 212 -7.64 20.75 -1.17
N ARG A 213 -6.59 21.13 -0.42
CA ARG A 213 -6.40 22.54 0.00
C ARG A 213 -6.11 23.45 -1.17
N ILE A 214 -5.31 23.00 -2.13
CA ILE A 214 -5.00 23.78 -3.36
C ILE A 214 -6.28 24.02 -4.15
N GLU A 215 -7.21 23.05 -4.21
CA GLU A 215 -8.49 23.21 -4.90
C GLU A 215 -9.45 24.20 -4.20
N LEU A 216 -9.35 24.36 -2.89
CA LEU A 216 -10.23 25.23 -2.09
C LEU A 216 -9.72 26.68 -1.98
N GLU A 217 -8.42 26.92 -2.09
CA GLU A 217 -7.85 28.26 -1.94
C GLU A 217 -8.39 29.31 -2.95
N PRO A 218 -8.63 28.99 -4.22
CA PRO A 218 -9.19 29.96 -5.17
C PRO A 218 -10.64 30.36 -4.86
N VAL A 219 -11.37 29.55 -4.10
CA VAL A 219 -12.79 29.80 -3.76
C VAL A 219 -12.94 30.70 -2.53
N LEU A 220 -11.92 30.77 -1.68
CA LEU A 220 -11.96 31.47 -0.39
C LEU A 220 -11.07 32.72 -0.33
N THR A 221 -10.68 33.29 -1.47
CA THR A 221 -10.01 34.61 -1.46
C THR A 221 -10.97 35.68 -0.99
N ASP A 222 -10.47 36.65 -0.20
CA ASP A 222 -11.25 37.78 0.33
C ASP A 222 -12.02 38.55 -0.74
N GLU A 223 -11.57 38.54 -1.99
CA GLU A 223 -12.27 39.14 -3.12
C GLU A 223 -13.57 38.40 -3.47
N ASN A 224 -13.60 37.07 -3.38
CA ASN A 224 -14.80 36.27 -3.63
C ASN A 224 -15.80 36.36 -2.48
N ILE A 225 -15.31 36.50 -1.26
CA ILE A 225 -16.17 36.74 -0.06
C ILE A 225 -16.82 38.13 -0.14
N ASN A 226 -16.05 39.13 -0.54
CA ASN A 226 -16.59 40.50 -0.67
C ASN A 226 -17.56 40.59 -1.86
N ALA A 227 -17.34 39.89 -2.96
CA ALA A 227 -18.29 39.85 -4.09
C ALA A 227 -19.61 39.16 -3.70
N ALA A 228 -19.57 38.08 -2.91
CA ALA A 228 -20.78 37.40 -2.42
C ALA A 228 -21.57 38.25 -1.39
N VAL A 229 -20.86 38.98 -0.55
CA VAL A 229 -21.49 39.91 0.42
C VAL A 229 -22.19 41.08 -0.27
N VAL A 230 -21.60 41.63 -1.35
CA VAL A 230 -22.20 42.71 -2.12
C VAL A 230 -23.48 42.28 -2.85
N VAL A 231 -23.53 41.02 -3.33
CA VAL A 231 -24.73 40.49 -4.03
C VAL A 231 -25.89 40.22 -3.05
N LEU A 232 -25.59 39.85 -1.81
CA LEU A 232 -26.61 39.58 -0.79
C LEU A 232 -27.06 40.82 0.02
N GLY A 233 -26.35 41.94 -0.11
CA GLY A 233 -26.64 43.19 0.59
C GLY A 233 -27.45 44.22 -0.21
N GLY A 234 -27.89 43.94 -1.43
CA GLY A 234 -28.46 44.87 -2.39
C GLY A 234 -29.97 44.85 -2.57
N GLU A 235 -30.75 44.40 -1.63
CA GLU A 235 -32.23 44.58 -1.66
C GLU A 235 -32.76 45.01 -0.29
N ASN A 236 -32.69 46.30 0.01
CA ASN A 236 -33.55 46.96 0.94
C ASN A 236 -33.47 48.51 0.72
N GLU A 237 -34.20 49.01 -0.27
CA GLU A 237 -34.81 50.33 -0.28
C GLU A 237 -36.16 50.27 -0.96
#